data_2272ed1f0cc1228ee0f351c8f1a5130f
#
_entry.id   2272ed1f0cc1228ee0f351c8f1a5130f
#
_cell.length_a   1.000
_cell.length_b   1.000
_cell.length_c   1.000
_cell.angle_alpha   90.00
_cell.angle_beta   90.00
_cell.angle_gamma   90.00
#
_symmetry.space_group_name_H-M   'P 1'
#
loop_
_entity.id
_entity.type
_entity.pdbx_description
1 polymer ?
#
loop_
_entity_poly.entity_id
_entity_poly.type
_entity_poly.pdbx_seq_one_letter_code
_entity_poly.pdbx_strand_id
1 'polypeptide(L)'
;MRTNLNVVLAYLIMLLLIVIVGIFQSWAFALSILNLCLISAVMTMGVNIQWGYAGLFNVGIMGFTALGGLAAVLVSVPPVREAWQVGGLSMIASLAIIIAIVLGVRFILKKYPRSNKRTFSITAVIVIGLIIARLVFGPAVESIEAVSPATTGFLGGLGLPIIFSWFVGALFAAGVAYVIGKITLGLRSDYLAIATLGISEII
;
A
#
# COMPACT_ATOMS: atom_id res chain seq x y z
N MET A 1 -30.98 -26.56 -10.33
CA MET A 1 -31.82 -26.10 -9.19
C MET A 1 -31.26 -26.47 -7.81
N ARG A 2 -30.60 -27.62 -7.61
CA ARG A 2 -30.01 -28.02 -6.31
C ARG A 2 -28.82 -27.14 -5.85
N THR A 3 -28.07 -26.55 -6.76
CA THR A 3 -26.92 -25.68 -6.44
C THR A 3 -27.34 -24.38 -5.73
N ASN A 4 -28.49 -23.80 -6.06
CA ASN A 4 -28.96 -22.57 -5.45
C ASN A 4 -29.41 -22.77 -3.99
N LEU A 5 -29.98 -23.94 -3.64
CA LEU A 5 -30.43 -24.21 -2.28
C LEU A 5 -29.25 -24.35 -1.31
N ASN A 6 -28.17 -25.03 -1.71
CA ASN A 6 -26.98 -25.17 -0.87
C ASN A 6 -26.26 -23.84 -0.63
N VAL A 7 -26.23 -22.96 -1.64
CA VAL A 7 -25.65 -21.63 -1.54
C VAL A 7 -26.49 -20.75 -0.59
N VAL A 8 -27.81 -20.75 -0.76
CA VAL A 8 -28.71 -20.01 0.14
C VAL A 8 -28.61 -20.52 1.58
N LEU A 9 -28.53 -21.84 1.77
CA LEU A 9 -28.35 -22.45 3.08
C LEU A 9 -27.03 -21.99 3.75
N ALA A 10 -25.94 -21.96 2.99
CA ALA A 10 -24.64 -21.48 3.49
C ALA A 10 -24.70 -20.02 3.97
N TYR A 11 -25.33 -19.13 3.21
CA TYR A 11 -25.53 -17.73 3.63
C TYR A 11 -26.42 -17.60 4.85
N LEU A 12 -27.50 -18.40 4.95
CA LEU A 12 -28.35 -18.41 6.12
C LEU A 12 -27.63 -18.89 7.39
N ILE A 13 -26.82 -19.94 7.27
CA ILE A 13 -25.97 -20.42 8.37
C ILE A 13 -24.97 -19.34 8.80
N MET A 14 -24.31 -18.67 7.85
CA MET A 14 -23.37 -17.60 8.15
C MET A 14 -24.07 -16.45 8.89
N LEU A 15 -25.24 -16.03 8.43
CA LEU A 15 -26.03 -14.96 9.06
C LEU A 15 -26.47 -15.37 10.47
N LEU A 16 -26.92 -16.61 10.65
CA LEU A 16 -27.31 -17.16 11.96
C LEU A 16 -26.11 -17.12 12.94
N LEU A 17 -24.91 -17.54 12.48
CA LEU A 17 -23.72 -17.52 13.32
C LEU A 17 -23.34 -16.09 13.73
N ILE A 18 -23.44 -15.11 12.84
CA ILE A 18 -23.17 -13.70 13.15
C ILE A 18 -24.17 -13.19 14.21
N VAL A 19 -25.45 -13.53 14.08
CA VAL A 19 -26.47 -13.15 15.06
C VAL A 19 -26.19 -13.79 16.42
N ILE A 20 -25.83 -15.07 16.46
CA ILE A 20 -25.44 -15.78 17.69
C ILE A 20 -24.29 -15.06 18.37
N VAL A 21 -23.23 -14.71 17.63
CA VAL A 21 -22.09 -13.96 18.17
C VAL A 21 -22.54 -12.59 18.69
N GLY A 22 -23.44 -11.90 18.00
CA GLY A 22 -23.99 -10.61 18.43
C GLY A 22 -24.74 -10.69 19.77
N ILE A 23 -25.47 -11.77 20.00
CA ILE A 23 -26.25 -11.99 21.24
C ILE A 23 -25.34 -12.43 22.39
N PHE A 24 -24.43 -13.38 22.16
CA PHE A 24 -23.62 -13.98 23.22
C PHE A 24 -22.37 -13.16 23.60
N GLN A 25 -21.84 -12.38 22.67
CA GLN A 25 -20.60 -11.65 22.90
C GLN A 25 -20.81 -10.13 22.83
N SER A 26 -20.96 -9.57 21.67
CA SER A 26 -21.37 -8.17 21.47
C SER A 26 -21.71 -7.89 19.99
N TRP A 27 -22.62 -6.96 19.76
CA TRP A 27 -22.95 -6.50 18.41
C TRP A 27 -21.77 -5.81 17.71
N ALA A 28 -20.92 -5.10 18.45
CA ALA A 28 -19.71 -4.48 17.90
C ALA A 28 -18.76 -5.54 17.34
N PHE A 29 -18.56 -6.64 18.04
CA PHE A 29 -17.72 -7.75 17.59
C PHE A 29 -18.32 -8.49 16.39
N ALA A 30 -19.63 -8.76 16.40
CA ALA A 30 -20.35 -9.37 15.27
C ALA A 30 -20.25 -8.54 13.99
N LEU A 31 -20.39 -7.21 14.11
CA LEU A 31 -20.21 -6.28 12.98
C LEU A 31 -18.77 -6.22 12.48
N SER A 32 -17.79 -6.34 13.37
CA SER A 32 -16.38 -6.43 12.97
C SER A 32 -16.10 -7.69 12.15
N ILE A 33 -16.66 -8.83 12.55
CA ILE A 33 -16.57 -10.08 11.78
C ILE A 33 -17.25 -9.91 10.41
N LEU A 34 -18.45 -9.34 10.37
CA LEU A 34 -19.17 -9.09 9.12
C LEU A 34 -18.34 -8.21 8.17
N ASN A 35 -17.73 -7.13 8.70
CA ASN A 35 -16.88 -6.25 7.92
C ASN A 35 -15.67 -7.00 7.34
N LEU A 36 -15.00 -7.85 8.14
CA LEU A 36 -13.90 -8.67 7.69
C LEU A 36 -14.34 -9.65 6.58
N CYS A 37 -15.52 -10.25 6.71
CA CYS A 37 -16.10 -11.11 5.66
C CYS A 37 -16.35 -10.35 4.36
N LEU A 38 -16.86 -9.11 4.44
CA LEU A 38 -17.11 -8.27 3.26
C LEU A 38 -15.80 -7.88 2.57
N ILE A 39 -14.77 -7.49 3.33
CA ILE A 39 -13.44 -7.21 2.80
C ILE A 39 -12.88 -8.44 2.07
N SER A 40 -12.95 -9.61 2.72
CA SER A 40 -12.48 -10.87 2.14
C SER A 40 -13.25 -11.25 0.86
N ALA A 41 -14.55 -10.99 0.83
CA ALA A 41 -15.37 -11.22 -0.36
C ALA A 41 -14.92 -10.33 -1.54
N VAL A 42 -14.67 -9.04 -1.32
CA VAL A 42 -14.17 -8.12 -2.35
C VAL A 42 -12.79 -8.57 -2.84
N MET A 43 -11.89 -8.96 -1.93
CA MET A 43 -10.56 -9.49 -2.30
C MET A 43 -10.69 -10.75 -3.15
N THR A 44 -11.55 -11.69 -2.76
CA THR A 44 -11.78 -12.93 -3.50
C THR A 44 -12.33 -12.68 -4.90
N MET A 45 -13.21 -11.68 -5.07
CA MET A 45 -13.68 -11.26 -6.40
C MET A 45 -12.52 -10.74 -7.27
N GLY A 46 -11.62 -9.93 -6.71
CA GLY A 46 -10.43 -9.45 -7.39
C GLY A 46 -9.50 -10.60 -7.83
N VAL A 47 -9.27 -11.57 -6.93
CA VAL A 47 -8.49 -12.78 -7.23
C VAL A 47 -9.14 -13.57 -8.36
N ASN A 48 -10.46 -13.75 -8.32
CA ASN A 48 -11.18 -14.51 -9.33
C ASN A 48 -11.11 -13.86 -10.72
N ILE A 49 -11.10 -12.53 -10.79
CA ILE A 49 -10.90 -11.81 -12.06
C ILE A 49 -9.51 -12.11 -12.63
N GLN A 50 -8.48 -12.08 -11.79
CA GLN A 50 -7.10 -12.31 -12.24
C GLN A 50 -6.85 -13.79 -12.56
N TRP A 51 -7.17 -14.68 -11.66
CA TRP A 51 -6.89 -16.12 -11.80
C TRP A 51 -7.96 -16.84 -12.64
N GLY A 52 -9.25 -16.61 -12.32
CA GLY A 52 -10.35 -17.31 -12.97
C GLY A 52 -10.57 -16.87 -14.41
N TYR A 53 -10.55 -15.58 -14.70
CA TYR A 53 -10.82 -15.05 -16.03
C TYR A 53 -9.57 -14.77 -16.86
N ALA A 54 -8.54 -14.16 -16.25
CA ALA A 54 -7.33 -13.79 -16.98
C ALA A 54 -6.26 -14.90 -16.99
N GLY A 55 -6.39 -15.96 -16.16
CA GLY A 55 -5.41 -17.04 -16.05
C GLY A 55 -4.07 -16.59 -15.43
N LEU A 56 -4.05 -15.43 -14.76
CA LEU A 56 -2.85 -14.85 -14.17
C LEU A 56 -2.75 -15.24 -12.69
N PHE A 57 -1.78 -16.06 -12.35
CA PHE A 57 -1.56 -16.47 -10.97
C PHE A 57 -0.76 -15.41 -10.20
N ASN A 58 -1.48 -14.43 -9.64
CA ASN A 58 -0.91 -13.36 -8.84
C ASN A 58 -1.10 -13.65 -7.34
N VAL A 59 0.00 -13.82 -6.61
CA VAL A 59 0.02 -14.06 -5.16
C VAL A 59 0.18 -12.76 -4.37
N GLY A 60 0.57 -11.67 -5.03
CA GLY A 60 0.87 -10.37 -4.43
C GLY A 60 -0.32 -9.51 -4.02
N ILE A 61 -1.48 -10.09 -3.73
CA ILE A 61 -2.72 -9.33 -3.43
C ILE A 61 -2.60 -8.56 -2.11
N MET A 62 -1.87 -9.10 -1.14
CA MET A 62 -1.67 -8.46 0.17
C MET A 62 -0.97 -7.11 0.05
N GLY A 63 0.00 -6.95 -0.87
CA GLY A 63 0.64 -5.67 -1.14
C GLY A 63 -0.35 -4.60 -1.61
N PHE A 64 -1.28 -4.94 -2.51
CA PHE A 64 -2.32 -3.99 -2.93
C PHE A 64 -3.29 -3.62 -1.81
N THR A 65 -3.58 -4.56 -0.90
CA THR A 65 -4.39 -4.28 0.29
C THR A 65 -3.67 -3.31 1.23
N ALA A 66 -2.36 -3.50 1.43
CA ALA A 66 -1.52 -2.58 2.22
C ALA A 66 -1.50 -1.17 1.62
N LEU A 67 -1.39 -1.05 0.29
CA LEU A 67 -1.47 0.26 -0.41
C LEU A 67 -2.82 0.95 -0.20
N GLY A 68 -3.92 0.19 -0.21
CA GLY A 68 -5.26 0.72 0.11
C GLY A 68 -5.35 1.23 1.55
N GLY A 69 -4.81 0.49 2.51
CA GLY A 69 -4.70 0.89 3.91
C GLY A 69 -3.85 2.15 4.10
N LEU A 70 -2.70 2.21 3.44
CA LEU A 70 -1.84 3.40 3.44
C LEU A 70 -2.57 4.64 2.90
N ALA A 71 -3.30 4.50 1.80
CA ALA A 71 -4.10 5.60 1.24
C ALA A 71 -5.19 6.07 2.21
N ALA A 72 -5.82 5.15 2.95
CA ALA A 72 -6.81 5.50 3.97
C ALA A 72 -6.18 6.33 5.09
N VAL A 73 -5.00 5.97 5.57
CA VAL A 73 -4.26 6.73 6.58
C VAL A 73 -3.86 8.10 6.05
N LEU A 74 -3.26 8.18 4.86
CA LEU A 74 -2.77 9.43 4.26
C LEU A 74 -3.89 10.44 3.96
N VAL A 75 -5.10 9.97 3.66
CA VAL A 75 -6.21 10.82 3.25
C VAL A 75 -7.16 11.14 4.41
N SER A 76 -7.51 10.15 5.24
CA SER A 76 -8.61 10.27 6.20
C SER A 76 -8.17 10.60 7.63
N VAL A 77 -6.95 10.19 8.02
CA VAL A 77 -6.49 10.49 9.38
C VAL A 77 -6.23 11.99 9.52
N PRO A 78 -6.73 12.67 10.56
CA PRO A 78 -6.46 14.08 10.76
C PRO A 78 -4.96 14.34 10.97
N PRO A 79 -4.42 15.46 10.48
CA PRO A 79 -3.02 15.81 10.66
C PRO A 79 -2.71 16.10 12.13
N VAL A 80 -1.61 15.55 12.63
CA VAL A 80 -1.11 15.79 13.99
C VAL A 80 -0.22 17.03 13.96
N ARG A 81 -0.76 18.18 14.37
CA ARG A 81 -0.07 19.48 14.28
C ARG A 81 1.28 19.51 15.01
N GLU A 82 1.35 18.90 16.17
CA GLU A 82 2.58 18.82 17.00
C GLU A 82 3.69 18.06 16.25
N ALA A 83 3.38 16.92 15.69
CA ALA A 83 4.32 16.12 14.90
C ALA A 83 4.80 16.88 13.64
N TRP A 84 3.90 17.62 12.99
CA TRP A 84 4.24 18.47 11.85
C TRP A 84 5.20 19.62 12.20
N GLN A 85 5.04 20.24 13.37
CA GLN A 85 5.91 21.33 13.82
C GLN A 85 7.33 20.82 14.13
N VAL A 86 7.48 19.62 14.68
CA VAL A 86 8.78 19.08 15.09
C VAL A 86 9.55 18.46 13.94
N GLY A 87 8.90 17.66 13.09
CA GLY A 87 9.59 16.87 12.05
C GLY A 87 9.03 17.01 10.63
N GLY A 88 7.89 17.66 10.44
CA GLY A 88 7.20 17.69 9.15
C GLY A 88 8.02 18.33 8.02
N LEU A 89 8.72 19.44 8.29
CA LEU A 89 9.56 20.10 7.29
C LEU A 89 10.74 19.21 6.86
N SER A 90 11.36 18.50 7.79
CA SER A 90 12.47 17.58 7.52
C SER A 90 11.98 16.36 6.71
N MET A 91 10.76 15.90 6.95
CA MET A 91 10.14 14.83 6.12
C MET A 91 9.90 15.29 4.68
N ILE A 92 9.38 16.50 4.49
CA ILE A 92 9.22 17.09 3.15
C ILE A 92 10.58 17.26 2.47
N ALA A 93 11.59 17.73 3.20
CA ALA A 93 12.93 17.88 2.68
C ALA A 93 13.54 16.54 2.24
N SER A 94 13.36 15.48 3.02
CA SER A 94 13.84 14.13 2.65
C SER A 94 13.15 13.61 1.39
N LEU A 95 11.84 13.82 1.25
CA LEU A 95 11.09 13.48 0.04
C LEU A 95 11.58 14.29 -1.18
N ALA A 96 11.84 15.58 -1.01
CA ALA A 96 12.38 16.43 -2.06
C ALA A 96 13.79 15.96 -2.52
N ILE A 97 14.63 15.49 -1.59
CA ILE A 97 15.94 14.89 -1.92
C ILE A 97 15.74 13.63 -2.76
N ILE A 98 14.82 12.74 -2.41
CA ILE A 98 14.54 11.52 -3.19
C ILE A 98 14.06 11.89 -4.61
N ILE A 99 13.16 12.86 -4.73
CA ILE A 99 12.71 13.36 -6.04
C ILE A 99 13.90 13.94 -6.83
N ALA A 100 14.77 14.72 -6.20
CA ALA A 100 15.94 15.29 -6.82
C ALA A 100 16.93 14.21 -7.32
N ILE A 101 17.11 13.11 -6.58
CA ILE A 101 17.90 11.95 -7.02
C ILE A 101 17.31 11.38 -8.32
N VAL A 102 15.99 11.13 -8.35
CA VAL A 102 15.32 10.56 -9.53
C VAL A 102 15.45 11.49 -10.74
N LEU A 103 15.24 12.79 -10.55
CA LEU A 103 15.39 13.79 -11.60
C LEU A 103 16.86 13.91 -12.08
N GLY A 104 17.81 13.89 -11.15
CA GLY A 104 19.24 13.90 -11.44
C GLY A 104 19.68 12.69 -12.27
N VAL A 105 19.24 11.50 -11.88
CA VAL A 105 19.48 10.27 -12.65
C VAL A 105 18.86 10.36 -14.04
N ARG A 106 17.61 10.81 -14.17
CA ARG A 106 16.95 11.02 -15.48
C ARG A 106 17.70 12.02 -16.35
N PHE A 107 18.17 13.12 -15.77
CA PHE A 107 18.95 14.14 -16.47
C PHE A 107 20.27 13.56 -17.00
N ILE A 108 21.00 12.80 -16.17
CA ILE A 108 22.26 12.15 -16.57
C ILE A 108 22.01 11.14 -17.69
N LEU A 109 20.93 10.34 -17.58
CA LEU A 109 20.54 9.36 -18.60
C LEU A 109 20.23 10.01 -19.95
N LYS A 110 19.63 11.20 -19.96
CA LYS A 110 19.25 11.94 -21.17
C LYS A 110 20.44 12.66 -21.81
N LYS A 111 21.35 13.21 -20.98
CA LYS A 111 22.42 14.10 -21.45
C LYS A 111 23.70 13.36 -21.89
N TYR A 112 24.02 12.24 -21.26
CA TYR A 112 25.30 11.55 -21.49
C TYR A 112 25.11 10.22 -22.22
N PRO A 113 25.96 9.90 -23.25
CA PRO A 113 25.93 8.61 -23.93
C PRO A 113 26.35 7.48 -22.98
N ARG A 114 26.06 6.25 -23.35
CA ARG A 114 26.35 5.06 -22.54
C ARG A 114 27.87 4.90 -22.40
N SER A 115 28.39 5.16 -21.21
CA SER A 115 29.83 5.09 -20.90
C SER A 115 30.01 4.72 -19.41
N ASN A 116 31.18 4.15 -19.06
CA ASN A 116 31.55 3.84 -17.69
C ASN A 116 31.48 5.08 -16.77
N LYS A 117 31.83 6.26 -17.29
CA LYS A 117 31.74 7.53 -16.57
C LYS A 117 30.27 7.87 -16.21
N ARG A 118 29.34 7.60 -17.13
CA ARG A 118 27.89 7.79 -16.88
C ARG A 118 27.40 6.87 -15.76
N THR A 119 27.77 5.58 -15.80
CA THR A 119 27.38 4.62 -14.77
C THR A 119 27.94 5.05 -13.41
N PHE A 120 29.22 5.44 -13.36
CA PHE A 120 29.83 5.94 -12.13
C PHE A 120 29.09 7.17 -11.57
N SER A 121 28.78 8.16 -12.43
CA SER A 121 28.04 9.37 -12.01
C SER A 121 26.65 9.04 -11.48
N ILE A 122 25.91 8.12 -12.11
CA ILE A 122 24.59 7.67 -11.64
C ILE A 122 24.71 7.00 -10.27
N THR A 123 25.65 6.08 -10.12
CA THR A 123 25.90 5.39 -8.85
C THR A 123 26.28 6.38 -7.75
N ALA A 124 27.15 7.34 -8.05
CA ALA A 124 27.55 8.38 -7.10
C ALA A 124 26.34 9.23 -6.66
N VAL A 125 25.50 9.68 -7.60
CA VAL A 125 24.29 10.47 -7.28
C VAL A 125 23.31 9.68 -6.42
N ILE A 126 23.12 8.39 -6.71
CA ILE A 126 22.23 7.53 -5.93
C ILE A 126 22.80 7.34 -4.51
N VAL A 127 24.06 6.93 -4.39
CA VAL A 127 24.65 6.61 -3.09
C VAL A 127 24.76 7.85 -2.22
N ILE A 128 25.30 8.95 -2.72
CA ILE A 128 25.43 10.21 -1.97
C ILE A 128 24.03 10.75 -1.63
N GLY A 129 23.11 10.75 -2.58
CA GLY A 129 21.76 11.22 -2.37
C GLY A 129 21.00 10.40 -1.32
N LEU A 130 21.13 9.08 -1.31
CA LEU A 130 20.51 8.22 -0.29
C LEU A 130 21.13 8.43 1.10
N ILE A 131 22.44 8.65 1.18
CA ILE A 131 23.10 8.98 2.46
C ILE A 131 22.55 10.29 3.01
N ILE A 132 22.45 11.34 2.17
CA ILE A 132 21.91 12.65 2.58
C ILE A 132 20.42 12.51 2.98
N ALA A 133 19.64 11.79 2.18
CA ALA A 133 18.23 11.53 2.51
C ALA A 133 18.08 10.85 3.87
N ARG A 134 18.90 9.84 4.17
CA ARG A 134 18.87 9.13 5.45
C ARG A 134 19.29 10.02 6.63
N LEU A 135 20.29 10.88 6.45
CA LEU A 135 20.74 11.82 7.49
C LEU A 135 19.65 12.85 7.86
N VAL A 136 18.78 13.19 6.91
CA VAL A 136 17.65 14.10 7.16
C VAL A 136 16.43 13.33 7.67
N PHE A 137 16.16 12.15 7.13
CA PHE A 137 14.99 11.34 7.45
C PHE A 137 15.06 10.75 8.86
N GLY A 138 16.21 10.17 9.28
CA GLY A 138 16.35 9.49 10.56
C GLY A 138 15.98 10.39 11.76
N PRO A 139 16.64 11.54 11.96
CA PRO A 139 16.29 12.45 13.04
C PRO A 139 14.87 13.00 12.96
N ALA A 140 14.31 13.16 11.74
CA ALA A 140 12.93 13.58 11.55
C ALA A 140 11.94 12.54 12.08
N VAL A 141 12.17 11.26 11.79
CA VAL A 141 11.32 10.17 12.29
C VAL A 141 11.40 10.10 13.82
N GLU A 142 12.60 10.08 14.38
CA GLU A 142 12.80 10.04 15.85
C GLU A 142 12.09 11.19 16.56
N SER A 143 12.16 12.41 16.00
CA SER A 143 11.50 13.58 16.58
C SER A 143 9.98 13.51 16.49
N ILE A 144 9.42 12.93 15.42
CA ILE A 144 7.97 12.72 15.25
C ILE A 144 7.47 11.63 16.21
N GLU A 145 8.18 10.51 16.29
CA GLU A 145 7.83 9.40 17.19
C GLU A 145 7.88 9.81 18.66
N ALA A 146 8.77 10.74 19.02
CA ALA A 146 8.91 11.24 20.40
C ALA A 146 7.75 12.16 20.84
N VAL A 147 6.94 12.69 19.95
CA VAL A 147 5.85 13.65 20.29
C VAL A 147 4.81 13.01 21.23
N SER A 148 4.38 11.81 20.98
CA SER A 148 3.50 11.03 21.86
C SER A 148 3.53 9.57 21.41
N PRO A 149 4.54 8.79 21.81
CA PRO A 149 4.81 7.46 21.27
C PRO A 149 3.62 6.49 21.34
N ALA A 150 2.74 6.66 22.31
CA ALA A 150 1.60 5.78 22.52
C ALA A 150 0.37 6.15 21.69
N THR A 151 0.26 7.40 21.22
CA THR A 151 -0.99 7.90 20.62
C THR A 151 -0.82 8.66 19.31
N THR A 152 0.24 9.46 19.14
CA THR A 152 0.41 10.40 18.02
C THR A 152 1.82 10.42 17.43
N GLY A 153 2.59 9.34 17.56
CA GLY A 153 3.92 9.20 16.97
C GLY A 153 3.94 9.12 15.44
N PHE A 154 3.04 9.85 14.75
CA PHE A 154 2.90 9.90 13.30
C PHE A 154 2.40 11.27 12.81
N LEU A 155 2.64 11.60 11.55
CA LEU A 155 2.24 12.88 10.97
C LEU A 155 0.73 13.02 10.74
N GLY A 156 0.01 11.91 10.63
CA GLY A 156 -1.37 11.89 10.17
C GLY A 156 -1.49 12.09 8.66
N GLY A 157 -2.69 12.34 8.21
CA GLY A 157 -3.04 12.54 6.81
C GLY A 157 -3.67 13.91 6.56
N LEU A 158 -4.56 13.95 5.55
CA LEU A 158 -5.24 15.20 5.13
C LEU A 158 -6.50 15.51 5.94
N GLY A 159 -7.02 14.57 6.74
CA GLY A 159 -8.26 14.72 7.51
C GLY A 159 -9.52 14.81 6.65
N LEU A 160 -9.48 14.26 5.43
CA LEU A 160 -10.63 14.25 4.53
C LEU A 160 -11.58 13.09 4.85
N PRO A 161 -12.87 13.17 4.44
CA PRO A 161 -13.81 12.06 4.61
C PRO A 161 -13.28 10.75 3.99
N ILE A 162 -13.53 9.64 4.66
CA ILE A 162 -13.03 8.31 4.28
C ILE A 162 -13.38 7.90 2.83
N ILE A 163 -14.49 8.42 2.30
CA ILE A 163 -14.93 8.16 0.92
C ILE A 163 -13.87 8.60 -0.10
N PHE A 164 -13.18 9.72 0.13
CA PHE A 164 -12.10 10.19 -0.74
C PHE A 164 -10.91 9.24 -0.73
N SER A 165 -10.62 8.59 0.40
CA SER A 165 -9.53 7.63 0.49
C SER A 165 -9.78 6.38 -0.38
N TRP A 166 -11.03 5.99 -0.61
CA TRP A 166 -11.35 4.88 -1.51
C TRP A 166 -10.92 5.16 -2.95
N PHE A 167 -11.22 6.36 -3.44
CA PHE A 167 -10.81 6.77 -4.80
C PHE A 167 -9.28 6.92 -4.91
N VAL A 168 -8.67 7.56 -3.93
CA VAL A 168 -7.21 7.75 -3.90
C VAL A 168 -6.50 6.40 -3.78
N GLY A 169 -6.98 5.52 -2.90
CA GLY A 169 -6.45 4.16 -2.73
C GLY A 169 -6.59 3.31 -3.98
N ALA A 170 -7.75 3.38 -4.64
CA ALA A 170 -7.99 2.67 -5.89
C ALA A 170 -7.04 3.15 -7.01
N LEU A 171 -6.87 4.46 -7.17
CA LEU A 171 -5.96 5.03 -8.16
C LEU A 171 -4.50 4.71 -7.85
N PHE A 172 -4.11 4.77 -6.59
CA PHE A 172 -2.74 4.45 -6.16
C PHE A 172 -2.43 2.97 -6.40
N ALA A 173 -3.31 2.08 -5.95
CA ALA A 173 -3.17 0.65 -6.18
C ALA A 173 -3.17 0.30 -7.69
N ALA A 174 -4.03 0.94 -8.49
CA ALA A 174 -4.07 0.75 -9.94
C ALA A 174 -2.79 1.23 -10.62
N GLY A 175 -2.23 2.37 -10.18
CA GLY A 175 -0.95 2.89 -10.68
C GLY A 175 0.21 1.94 -10.41
N VAL A 176 0.31 1.43 -9.18
CA VAL A 176 1.33 0.44 -8.80
C VAL A 176 1.11 -0.88 -9.55
N ALA A 177 -0.15 -1.34 -9.66
CA ALA A 177 -0.50 -2.54 -10.42
C ALA A 177 -0.12 -2.42 -11.90
N TYR A 178 -0.32 -1.25 -12.51
CA TYR A 178 0.10 -0.99 -13.89
C TYR A 178 1.62 -1.13 -14.07
N VAL A 179 2.41 -0.56 -13.15
CA VAL A 179 3.88 -0.64 -13.20
C VAL A 179 4.34 -2.10 -13.01
N ILE A 180 3.82 -2.78 -11.99
CA ILE A 180 4.13 -4.18 -11.72
C ILE A 180 3.72 -5.07 -12.88
N GLY A 181 2.50 -4.89 -13.40
CA GLY A 181 1.99 -5.65 -14.54
C GLY A 181 2.88 -5.48 -15.78
N LYS A 182 3.33 -4.28 -16.07
CA LYS A 182 4.24 -4.02 -17.20
C LYS A 182 5.59 -4.76 -17.09
N ILE A 183 6.04 -5.02 -15.88
CA ILE A 183 7.29 -5.76 -15.62
C ILE A 183 7.04 -7.26 -15.63
N THR A 184 5.93 -7.72 -15.06
CA THR A 184 5.71 -9.13 -14.73
C THR A 184 4.87 -9.90 -15.75
N LEU A 185 4.00 -9.24 -16.54
CA LEU A 185 3.11 -9.91 -17.50
C LEU A 185 3.83 -10.68 -18.64
N GLY A 186 5.11 -10.43 -18.86
CA GLY A 186 5.94 -11.21 -19.80
C GLY A 186 6.51 -12.49 -19.21
N LEU A 187 6.31 -12.76 -17.92
CA LEU A 187 6.83 -13.94 -17.25
C LEU A 187 5.89 -15.15 -17.39
N ARG A 188 6.45 -16.36 -17.35
CA ARG A 188 5.65 -17.58 -17.24
C ARG A 188 4.92 -17.60 -15.89
N SER A 189 3.78 -18.28 -15.83
CA SER A 189 2.88 -18.31 -14.67
C SER A 189 3.60 -18.54 -13.32
N ASP A 190 4.54 -19.50 -13.27
CA ASP A 190 5.27 -19.82 -12.05
C ASP A 190 6.18 -18.67 -11.59
N TYR A 191 6.89 -18.04 -12.55
CA TYR A 191 7.73 -16.87 -12.26
C TYR A 191 6.92 -15.63 -11.92
N LEU A 192 5.72 -15.50 -12.52
CA LEU A 192 4.77 -14.44 -12.19
C LEU A 192 4.36 -14.53 -10.72
N ALA A 193 4.01 -15.74 -10.24
CA ALA A 193 3.63 -15.98 -8.86
C ALA A 193 4.75 -15.59 -7.88
N ILE A 194 5.98 -16.04 -8.14
CA ILE A 194 7.14 -15.75 -7.28
C ILE A 194 7.46 -14.24 -7.30
N ALA A 195 7.45 -13.62 -8.49
CA ALA A 195 7.73 -12.20 -8.63
C ALA A 195 6.69 -11.34 -7.91
N THR A 196 5.40 -11.65 -8.05
CA THR A 196 4.32 -10.90 -7.38
C THR A 196 4.33 -11.12 -5.88
N LEU A 197 4.67 -12.31 -5.38
CA LEU A 197 4.88 -12.56 -3.95
C LEU A 197 6.03 -11.70 -3.43
N GLY A 198 7.20 -11.75 -4.06
CA GLY A 198 8.36 -10.96 -3.64
C GLY A 198 8.10 -9.44 -3.66
N ILE A 199 7.36 -8.95 -4.65
CA ILE A 199 6.97 -7.52 -4.71
C ILE A 199 6.01 -7.17 -3.57
N SER A 200 5.06 -8.05 -3.23
CA SER A 200 4.11 -7.78 -2.15
C SER A 200 4.75 -7.76 -0.76
N GLU A 201 5.87 -8.47 -0.57
CA GLU A 201 6.63 -8.43 0.68
C GLU A 201 7.49 -7.16 0.82
N ILE A 202 7.73 -6.45 -0.29
CA ILE A 202 8.50 -5.19 -0.29
C ILE A 202 7.59 -3.98 -0.06
N ILE A 203 6.32 -4.08 -0.43
CA ILE A 203 5.32 -3.01 -0.29
C ILE A 203 4.81 -2.94 1.15
#